data_946b20f988cd2e83a1d96e0c51d4bb4f
#
_entry.id   946b20f988cd2e83a1d96e0c51d4bb4f
#
_cell.length_a   1.000
_cell.length_b   1.000
_cell.length_c   1.000
_cell.angle_alpha   90.00
_cell.angle_beta   90.00
_cell.angle_gamma   90.00
#
_symmetry.space_group_name_H-M   'P 1'
#
loop_
_entity.id
_entity.type
_entity.pdbx_description
1 polymer ?
#
loop_
_entity_poly.entity_id
_entity_poly.type
_entity_poly.pdbx_seq_one_letter_code
_entity_poly.pdbx_strand_id
1 'polypeptide(L)'
;MASTISDATPALDILIVVASLSGNTRELGRMIAGRCRQAGHAVHWQEADEADAVPPLQADAADLLLLGSWPDNGGRTPAEMKAWVARLAGSGHQPLHVAVFGTGETQWGAEYYGGAVHRLRRYFHSPPPPLLIEQMPHGDAHATAIAAWTDAVLDNHGNQMHADHRRHHA
;
A
#
# COMPACT_ATOMS: atom_id res chain seq x y z
N MET A 1 29.18 -27.40 -16.87
CA MET A 1 28.39 -27.13 -15.66
C MET A 1 27.65 -25.84 -15.89
N ALA A 2 26.35 -25.94 -16.15
CA ALA A 2 25.51 -24.76 -16.35
C ALA A 2 25.22 -24.16 -14.97
N SER A 3 25.75 -22.97 -14.69
CA SER A 3 25.33 -22.17 -13.55
C SER A 3 23.87 -21.78 -13.76
N THR A 4 22.97 -22.41 -13.03
CA THR A 4 21.60 -21.96 -12.89
C THR A 4 21.67 -20.62 -12.14
N ILE A 5 21.63 -19.52 -12.86
CA ILE A 5 21.35 -18.22 -12.28
C ILE A 5 19.93 -18.35 -11.74
N SER A 6 19.81 -18.46 -10.42
CA SER A 6 18.53 -18.37 -9.73
C SER A 6 17.99 -16.97 -10.01
N ASP A 7 16.96 -16.89 -10.83
CA ASP A 7 16.24 -15.66 -11.16
C ASP A 7 15.33 -15.26 -9.96
N ALA A 8 15.96 -15.18 -8.78
CA ALA A 8 15.27 -14.76 -7.57
C ALA A 8 15.02 -13.25 -7.69
N THR A 9 13.76 -12.87 -7.75
CA THR A 9 13.36 -11.46 -7.65
C THR A 9 14.00 -10.84 -6.42
N PRO A 10 14.71 -9.72 -6.54
CA PRO A 10 15.38 -9.09 -5.41
C PRO A 10 14.36 -8.72 -4.32
N ALA A 11 14.78 -8.84 -3.05
CA ALA A 11 13.96 -8.45 -1.93
C ALA A 11 13.71 -6.93 -1.98
N LEU A 12 12.45 -6.54 -1.77
CA LEU A 12 12.03 -5.13 -1.73
C LEU A 12 12.01 -4.61 -0.30
N ASP A 13 12.27 -3.31 -0.15
CA ASP A 13 11.95 -2.53 1.02
C ASP A 13 10.55 -1.93 0.86
N ILE A 14 9.60 -2.39 1.67
CA ILE A 14 8.19 -1.99 1.59
C ILE A 14 7.82 -1.18 2.82
N LEU A 15 7.32 0.04 2.64
CA LEU A 15 6.72 0.83 3.69
C LEU A 15 5.21 0.72 3.64
N ILE A 16 4.60 0.32 4.75
CA ILE A 16 3.14 0.31 4.93
C ILE A 16 2.75 1.40 5.91
N VAL A 17 1.89 2.32 5.47
CA VAL A 17 1.35 3.41 6.30
C VAL A 17 -0.15 3.25 6.41
N VAL A 18 -0.66 3.26 7.63
CA VAL A 18 -2.07 2.96 7.92
C VAL A 18 -2.73 4.05 8.76
N ALA A 19 -3.89 4.50 8.31
CA ALA A 19 -4.86 5.22 9.12
C ALA A 19 -6.02 4.28 9.44
N SER A 20 -6.32 4.06 10.72
CA SER A 20 -7.35 3.11 11.16
C SER A 20 -8.00 3.55 12.45
N LEU A 21 -9.30 3.81 12.42
CA LEU A 21 -10.06 4.21 13.61
C LEU A 21 -10.43 3.01 14.48
N SER A 22 -11.11 2.03 13.91
CA SER A 22 -11.64 0.85 14.64
C SER A 22 -10.69 -0.35 14.65
N GLY A 23 -9.59 -0.29 13.92
CA GLY A 23 -8.64 -1.40 13.77
C GLY A 23 -8.84 -2.24 12.50
N ASN A 24 -9.92 -2.07 11.77
CA ASN A 24 -10.21 -2.87 10.58
C ASN A 24 -9.13 -2.71 9.50
N THR A 25 -8.79 -1.50 9.15
CA THR A 25 -7.75 -1.21 8.15
C THR A 25 -6.37 -1.64 8.63
N ARG A 26 -6.11 -1.53 9.95
CA ARG A 26 -4.86 -2.02 10.56
C ARG A 26 -4.72 -3.53 10.41
N GLU A 27 -5.79 -4.27 10.67
CA GLU A 27 -5.78 -5.73 10.48
C GLU A 27 -5.57 -6.12 9.02
N LEU A 28 -6.24 -5.45 8.09
CA LEU A 28 -6.01 -5.64 6.67
C LEU A 28 -4.53 -5.39 6.29
N GLY A 29 -3.96 -4.30 6.78
CA GLY A 29 -2.55 -3.97 6.58
C GLY A 29 -1.59 -5.03 7.14
N ARG A 30 -1.92 -5.61 8.32
CA ARG A 30 -1.13 -6.70 8.91
C ARG A 30 -1.14 -7.97 8.06
N MET A 31 -2.28 -8.32 7.49
CA MET A 31 -2.39 -9.47 6.58
C MET A 31 -1.56 -9.24 5.31
N ILE A 32 -1.61 -8.04 4.74
CA ILE A 32 -0.76 -7.65 3.59
C ILE A 32 0.73 -7.73 3.98
N ALA A 33 1.11 -7.17 5.13
CA ALA A 33 2.48 -7.22 5.65
C ALA A 33 2.99 -8.65 5.81
N GLY A 34 2.17 -9.52 6.36
CA GLY A 34 2.46 -10.95 6.50
C GLY A 34 2.74 -11.61 5.14
N ARG A 35 1.92 -11.31 4.15
CA ARG A 35 2.11 -11.83 2.78
C ARG A 35 3.39 -11.33 2.13
N CYS A 36 3.71 -10.04 2.27
CA CYS A 36 4.96 -9.47 1.78
C CYS A 36 6.18 -10.14 2.42
N ARG A 37 6.15 -10.37 3.74
CA ARG A 37 7.25 -11.07 4.44
C ARG A 37 7.38 -12.52 4.01
N GLN A 38 6.27 -13.23 3.81
CA GLN A 38 6.29 -14.61 3.27
C GLN A 38 6.90 -14.68 1.87
N ALA A 39 6.73 -13.61 1.07
CA ALA A 39 7.35 -13.49 -0.25
C ALA A 39 8.84 -13.07 -0.19
N GLY A 40 9.41 -12.87 1.00
CA GLY A 40 10.83 -12.57 1.18
C GLY A 40 11.20 -11.08 1.19
N HIS A 41 10.21 -10.19 1.32
CA HIS A 41 10.45 -8.74 1.34
C HIS A 41 10.60 -8.19 2.76
N ALA A 42 11.35 -7.09 2.91
CA ALA A 42 11.43 -6.33 4.15
C ALA A 42 10.21 -5.41 4.26
N VAL A 43 9.58 -5.39 5.43
CA VAL A 43 8.37 -4.57 5.66
C VAL A 43 8.58 -3.67 6.87
N HIS A 44 8.44 -2.37 6.63
CA HIS A 44 8.41 -1.31 7.63
C HIS A 44 6.96 -0.86 7.83
N TRP A 45 6.57 -0.66 9.09
CA TRP A 45 5.20 -0.29 9.46
C TRP A 45 5.16 1.08 10.11
N GLN A 46 4.13 1.85 9.77
CA GLN A 46 3.87 3.15 10.38
C GLN A 46 2.36 3.39 10.51
N GLU A 47 1.96 3.92 11.67
CA GLU A 47 0.62 4.51 11.82
C GLU A 47 0.65 5.97 11.34
N ALA A 48 -0.38 6.39 10.61
CA ALA A 48 -0.43 7.73 10.04
C ALA A 48 -0.55 8.86 11.08
N ASP A 49 -1.10 8.55 12.25
CA ASP A 49 -1.28 9.46 13.37
C ASP A 49 -0.06 9.57 14.31
N GLU A 50 0.96 8.76 14.13
CA GLU A 50 2.21 8.89 14.87
C GLU A 50 2.96 10.14 14.40
N ALA A 51 2.69 11.26 15.09
CA ALA A 51 3.08 12.60 14.67
C ALA A 51 4.60 12.82 14.53
N ASP A 52 5.41 12.05 15.27
CA ASP A 52 6.87 12.14 15.29
C ASP A 52 7.54 10.94 14.60
N ALA A 53 6.78 9.97 14.21
CA ALA A 53 7.28 8.77 13.61
C ALA A 53 7.53 8.98 12.12
N VAL A 54 8.77 9.00 11.81
CA VAL A 54 9.36 8.82 10.51
C VAL A 54 9.40 10.06 9.62
N PRO A 55 10.60 10.50 9.36
CA PRO A 55 10.84 11.43 8.28
C PRO A 55 10.29 10.86 6.97
N PRO A 56 9.79 11.70 6.09
CA PRO A 56 9.45 11.36 4.71
C PRO A 56 10.54 10.62 3.95
N LEU A 57 11.77 10.68 4.42
CA LEU A 57 12.95 9.94 3.96
C LEU A 57 12.77 8.43 3.88
N GLN A 58 11.92 7.82 4.74
CA GLN A 58 11.67 6.38 4.63
C GLN A 58 10.70 6.03 3.50
N ALA A 59 9.78 6.93 3.15
CA ALA A 59 8.93 6.75 1.99
C ALA A 59 9.71 6.85 0.67
N ASP A 60 10.76 7.67 0.64
CA ASP A 60 11.64 7.84 -0.52
C ASP A 60 12.64 6.68 -0.65
N ALA A 61 13.07 6.11 0.47
CA ALA A 61 13.95 4.95 0.49
C ALA A 61 13.23 3.63 0.24
N ALA A 62 11.91 3.59 0.34
CA ALA A 62 11.13 2.38 0.08
C ALA A 62 10.96 2.14 -1.42
N ASP A 63 11.12 0.89 -1.83
CA ASP A 63 10.85 0.47 -3.20
C ASP A 63 9.35 0.53 -3.52
N LEU A 64 8.51 0.27 -2.51
CA LEU A 64 7.06 0.24 -2.62
C LEU A 64 6.42 0.87 -1.38
N LEU A 65 5.50 1.80 -1.60
CA LEU A 65 4.67 2.41 -0.57
C LEU A 65 3.25 1.85 -0.64
N LEU A 66 2.80 1.25 0.44
CA LEU A 66 1.42 0.77 0.59
C LEU A 66 0.67 1.67 1.57
N LEU A 67 -0.40 2.31 1.11
CA LEU A 67 -1.21 3.21 1.92
C LEU A 67 -2.56 2.58 2.25
N GLY A 68 -2.84 2.42 3.52
CA GLY A 68 -4.11 1.91 4.02
C GLY A 68 -4.92 2.99 4.73
N SER A 69 -6.19 3.15 4.37
CA SER A 69 -7.05 4.16 4.98
C SER A 69 -8.48 3.69 5.20
N TRP A 70 -9.02 4.01 6.39
CA TRP A 70 -10.46 3.98 6.62
C TRP A 70 -11.11 5.21 5.98
N PRO A 71 -12.41 5.16 5.63
CA PRO A 71 -13.15 6.32 5.15
C PRO A 71 -13.76 7.08 6.33
N ASP A 72 -13.40 8.34 6.51
CA ASP A 72 -14.08 9.24 7.43
C ASP A 72 -15.47 9.63 6.87
N ASN A 73 -16.29 10.31 7.66
CA ASN A 73 -17.66 10.70 7.32
C ASN A 73 -17.82 11.13 5.85
N GLY A 74 -18.75 10.47 5.14
CA GLY A 74 -18.97 10.70 3.71
C GLY A 74 -17.82 10.23 2.81
N GLY A 75 -17.08 9.22 3.23
CA GLY A 75 -16.00 8.62 2.45
C GLY A 75 -14.76 9.51 2.34
N ARG A 76 -14.59 10.51 3.20
CA ARG A 76 -13.45 11.43 3.17
C ARG A 76 -12.17 10.74 3.62
N THR A 77 -11.04 11.26 3.17
CA THR A 77 -9.73 10.87 3.71
C THR A 77 -9.59 11.40 5.13
N PRO A 78 -9.24 10.56 6.11
CA PRO A 78 -9.09 10.97 7.51
C PRO A 78 -8.00 12.04 7.67
N ALA A 79 -8.13 12.84 8.74
CA ALA A 79 -7.22 13.95 9.00
C ALA A 79 -5.76 13.51 9.17
N GLU A 80 -5.53 12.40 9.86
CA GLU A 80 -4.21 11.82 10.09
C GLU A 80 -3.55 11.39 8.79
N MET A 81 -4.28 10.76 7.87
CA MET A 81 -3.75 10.39 6.57
C MET A 81 -3.47 11.62 5.69
N LYS A 82 -4.36 12.62 5.71
CA LYS A 82 -4.11 13.89 5.02
C LYS A 82 -2.85 14.59 5.54
N ALA A 83 -2.67 14.63 6.86
CA ALA A 83 -1.49 15.21 7.48
C ALA A 83 -0.21 14.46 7.08
N TRP A 84 -0.25 13.14 7.05
CA TRP A 84 0.88 12.31 6.61
C TRP A 84 1.25 12.59 5.14
N VAL A 85 0.27 12.60 4.25
CA VAL A 85 0.47 12.91 2.82
C VAL A 85 0.99 14.34 2.62
N ALA A 86 0.50 15.31 3.39
CA ALA A 86 0.98 16.69 3.34
C ALA A 86 2.45 16.81 3.77
N ARG A 87 2.86 16.08 4.80
CA ARG A 87 4.29 16.02 5.22
C ARG A 87 5.17 15.42 4.13
N LEU A 88 4.72 14.34 3.50
CA LEU A 88 5.43 13.72 2.39
C LEU A 88 5.58 14.71 1.22
N ALA A 89 4.50 15.36 0.81
CA ALA A 89 4.52 16.37 -0.25
C ALA A 89 5.44 17.56 0.08
N GLY A 90 5.40 18.03 1.32
CA GLY A 90 6.25 19.14 1.81
C GLY A 90 7.73 18.81 1.90
N SER A 91 8.10 17.54 1.95
CA SER A 91 9.50 17.09 1.98
C SER A 91 10.19 17.12 0.62
N GLY A 92 9.44 17.27 -0.47
CA GLY A 92 9.95 17.17 -1.84
C GLY A 92 10.20 15.74 -2.33
N HIS A 93 9.92 14.74 -1.49
CA HIS A 93 10.04 13.33 -1.87
C HIS A 93 8.78 12.83 -2.58
N GLN A 94 8.96 12.10 -3.66
CA GLN A 94 7.87 11.48 -4.41
C GLN A 94 8.12 9.97 -4.51
N PRO A 95 7.30 9.15 -3.85
CA PRO A 95 7.41 7.71 -4.00
C PRO A 95 7.09 7.31 -5.43
N LEU A 96 7.94 6.46 -6.02
CA LEU A 96 7.80 6.03 -7.42
C LEU A 96 6.69 4.98 -7.59
N HIS A 97 6.48 4.15 -6.58
CA HIS A 97 5.52 3.06 -6.64
C HIS A 97 4.63 3.08 -5.41
N VAL A 98 3.34 3.28 -5.64
CA VAL A 98 2.31 3.34 -4.59
C VAL A 98 1.17 2.41 -4.94
N ALA A 99 0.69 1.65 -3.97
CA ALA A 99 -0.57 0.95 -4.03
C ALA A 99 -1.42 1.27 -2.79
N VAL A 100 -2.72 1.23 -2.93
CA VAL A 100 -3.65 1.67 -1.88
C VAL A 100 -4.64 0.58 -1.53
N PHE A 101 -4.96 0.50 -0.26
CA PHE A 101 -5.94 -0.44 0.27
C PHE A 101 -6.78 0.24 1.36
N GLY A 102 -7.89 -0.37 1.72
CA GLY A 102 -8.69 0.13 2.80
C GLY A 102 -9.89 -0.73 3.13
N THR A 103 -10.56 -0.35 4.19
CA THR A 103 -11.80 -0.95 4.63
C THR A 103 -12.91 0.09 4.58
N GLY A 104 -14.15 -0.37 4.59
CA GLY A 104 -15.31 0.51 4.60
C GLY A 104 -16.58 -0.28 4.87
N GLU A 105 -17.69 0.42 4.87
CA GLU A 105 -19.01 -0.18 5.06
C GLU A 105 -19.94 0.29 3.96
N THR A 106 -20.49 -0.64 3.18
CA THR A 106 -21.41 -0.35 2.09
C THR A 106 -22.76 0.15 2.58
N GLN A 107 -23.13 -0.13 3.83
CA GLN A 107 -24.38 0.32 4.46
C GLN A 107 -24.54 1.86 4.52
N TRP A 108 -23.45 2.60 4.46
CA TRP A 108 -23.46 4.07 4.48
C TRP A 108 -23.63 4.70 3.09
N GLY A 109 -23.77 3.89 2.06
CA GLY A 109 -23.93 4.31 0.68
C GLY A 109 -22.76 3.87 -0.20
N ALA A 110 -23.07 3.31 -1.35
CA ALA A 110 -22.06 2.82 -2.29
C ALA A 110 -21.13 3.93 -2.79
N GLU A 111 -21.61 5.16 -2.86
CA GLU A 111 -20.85 6.35 -3.28
C GLU A 111 -19.76 6.75 -2.27
N TYR A 112 -19.88 6.36 -1.01
CA TYR A 112 -18.90 6.65 0.04
C TYR A 112 -17.91 5.51 0.28
N TYR A 113 -18.27 4.32 -0.19
CA TYR A 113 -17.45 3.12 -0.01
C TYR A 113 -16.09 3.28 -0.69
N GLY A 114 -15.04 3.15 0.10
CA GLY A 114 -13.67 3.29 -0.39
C GLY A 114 -13.28 4.70 -0.84
N GLY A 115 -14.04 5.74 -0.50
CA GLY A 115 -13.79 7.11 -0.95
C GLY A 115 -12.39 7.62 -0.62
N ALA A 116 -11.87 7.34 0.58
CA ALA A 116 -10.50 7.69 0.98
C ALA A 116 -9.45 7.00 0.08
N VAL A 117 -9.63 5.70 -0.16
CA VAL A 117 -8.73 4.88 -0.99
C VAL A 117 -8.71 5.38 -2.44
N HIS A 118 -9.87 5.67 -3.00
CA HIS A 118 -9.96 6.20 -4.37
C HIS A 118 -9.31 7.58 -4.51
N ARG A 119 -9.39 8.45 -3.48
CA ARG A 119 -8.71 9.74 -3.48
C ARG A 119 -7.21 9.59 -3.40
N LEU A 120 -6.70 8.73 -2.52
CA LEU A 120 -5.27 8.43 -2.41
C LEU A 120 -4.72 7.84 -3.72
N ARG A 121 -5.43 6.87 -4.31
CA ARG A 121 -5.05 6.31 -5.60
C ARG A 121 -4.91 7.37 -6.68
N ARG A 122 -5.87 8.28 -6.75
CA ARG A 122 -5.86 9.38 -7.74
C ARG A 122 -4.73 10.36 -7.48
N TYR A 123 -4.51 10.73 -6.22
CA TYR A 123 -3.45 11.66 -5.83
C TYR A 123 -2.06 11.15 -6.22
N PHE A 124 -1.78 9.88 -5.95
CA PHE A 124 -0.49 9.27 -6.26
C PHE A 124 -0.39 8.68 -7.67
N HIS A 125 -1.43 8.79 -8.48
CA HIS A 125 -1.50 8.15 -9.80
C HIS A 125 -1.15 6.65 -9.76
N SER A 126 -1.63 5.97 -8.73
CA SER A 126 -1.32 4.56 -8.47
C SER A 126 -1.92 3.65 -9.54
N PRO A 127 -1.09 2.91 -10.32
CA PRO A 127 -1.59 2.05 -11.39
C PRO A 127 -2.40 0.85 -10.91
N PRO A 128 -2.00 0.14 -9.83
CA PRO A 128 -2.75 -1.02 -9.38
C PRO A 128 -4.18 -0.66 -8.97
N PRO A 129 -5.17 -1.51 -9.24
CA PRO A 129 -6.49 -1.35 -8.66
C PRO A 129 -6.38 -1.43 -7.12
N PRO A 130 -7.18 -0.64 -6.38
CA PRO A 130 -7.12 -0.65 -4.94
C PRO A 130 -7.74 -1.94 -4.38
N LEU A 131 -7.28 -2.35 -3.20
CA LEU A 131 -7.95 -3.39 -2.42
C LEU A 131 -8.96 -2.75 -1.47
N LEU A 132 -10.21 -3.17 -1.54
CA LEU A 132 -11.28 -2.75 -0.63
C LEU A 132 -11.91 -3.96 0.01
N ILE A 133 -11.92 -3.98 1.33
CA ILE A 133 -12.56 -5.03 2.14
C ILE A 133 -13.67 -4.41 2.98
N GLU A 134 -14.81 -5.08 3.02
CA GLU A 134 -15.93 -4.65 3.85
C GLU A 134 -15.64 -5.00 5.32
N GLN A 135 -15.64 -3.97 6.16
CA GLN A 135 -15.42 -4.10 7.61
C GLN A 135 -14.09 -4.80 7.98
N MET A 136 -14.13 -5.64 9.00
CA MET A 136 -12.98 -6.43 9.43
C MET A 136 -12.71 -7.57 8.45
N PRO A 137 -11.47 -7.74 7.97
CA PRO A 137 -11.14 -8.93 7.18
C PRO A 137 -11.46 -10.22 7.92
N HIS A 138 -12.16 -11.13 7.29
CA HIS A 138 -12.52 -12.42 7.86
C HIS A 138 -12.75 -13.49 6.80
N GLY A 139 -12.50 -14.72 7.17
CA GLY A 139 -12.79 -15.90 6.34
C GLY A 139 -11.85 -16.07 5.15
N ASP A 140 -12.02 -17.20 4.47
CA ASP A 140 -11.11 -17.63 3.38
C ASP A 140 -11.23 -16.75 2.12
N ALA A 141 -12.42 -16.23 1.84
CA ALA A 141 -12.64 -15.36 0.67
C ALA A 141 -11.83 -14.06 0.79
N HIS A 142 -11.84 -13.40 1.96
CA HIS A 142 -11.02 -12.22 2.20
C HIS A 142 -9.53 -12.57 2.21
N ALA A 143 -9.13 -13.65 2.86
CA ALA A 143 -7.73 -14.09 2.89
C ALA A 143 -7.20 -14.33 1.46
N THR A 144 -7.99 -14.99 0.61
CA THR A 144 -7.65 -15.24 -0.80
C THR A 144 -7.54 -13.94 -1.59
N ALA A 145 -8.49 -13.03 -1.44
CA ALA A 145 -8.49 -11.74 -2.12
C ALA A 145 -7.29 -10.87 -1.72
N ILE A 146 -6.96 -10.84 -0.42
CA ILE A 146 -5.82 -10.09 0.11
C ILE A 146 -4.51 -10.65 -0.42
N ALA A 147 -4.33 -11.97 -0.41
CA ALA A 147 -3.14 -12.63 -0.93
C ALA A 147 -2.98 -12.37 -2.45
N ALA A 148 -4.05 -12.52 -3.22
CA ALA A 148 -4.05 -12.30 -4.67
C ALA A 148 -3.72 -10.85 -5.04
N TRP A 149 -4.30 -9.89 -4.33
CA TRP A 149 -3.99 -8.47 -4.54
C TRP A 149 -2.54 -8.15 -4.20
N THR A 150 -2.04 -8.64 -3.06
CA THR A 150 -0.66 -8.41 -2.63
C THR A 150 0.32 -8.98 -3.66
N ASP A 151 0.11 -10.21 -4.09
CA ASP A 151 0.95 -10.84 -5.12
C ASP A 151 0.94 -10.05 -6.44
N ALA A 152 -0.24 -9.60 -6.88
CA ALA A 152 -0.36 -8.79 -8.10
C ALA A 152 0.38 -7.44 -8.00
N VAL A 153 0.35 -6.79 -6.85
CA VAL A 153 1.09 -5.53 -6.61
C VAL A 153 2.60 -5.78 -6.65
N LEU A 154 3.08 -6.85 -6.01
CA LEU A 154 4.50 -7.22 -6.01
C LEU A 154 4.99 -7.56 -7.42
N ASP A 155 4.23 -8.34 -8.18
CA ASP A 155 4.55 -8.72 -9.56
C ASP A 155 4.58 -7.51 -10.49
N ASN A 156 3.62 -6.60 -10.35
CA ASN A 156 3.57 -5.37 -11.14
C ASN A 156 4.79 -4.47 -10.89
N HIS A 157 5.21 -4.35 -9.63
CA HIS A 157 6.44 -3.62 -9.28
C HIS A 157 7.66 -4.25 -9.96
N GLY A 158 7.81 -5.57 -9.89
CA GLY A 158 8.91 -6.30 -10.53
C GLY A 158 8.96 -6.06 -12.04
N ASN A 159 7.82 -6.09 -12.72
CA ASN A 159 7.73 -5.83 -14.16
C ASN A 159 8.10 -4.39 -14.55
N GLN A 160 7.74 -3.41 -13.73
CA GLN A 160 8.10 -2.01 -13.96
C GLN A 160 9.61 -1.78 -13.82
N MET A 161 10.23 -2.35 -12.80
CA MET A 161 11.69 -2.28 -12.61
C MET A 161 12.46 -2.86 -13.80
N HIS A 162 12.01 -3.98 -14.36
CA HIS A 162 12.62 -4.57 -15.55
C HIS A 162 12.42 -3.73 -16.82
N ALA A 163 11.30 -3.03 -16.93
CA ALA A 163 11.04 -2.14 -18.07
C ALA A 163 11.90 -0.88 -18.02
N ASP A 164 12.11 -0.29 -16.85
CA ASP A 164 12.94 0.90 -16.67
C ASP A 164 14.42 0.59 -16.88
N HIS A 165 14.88 -0.56 -16.41
CA HIS A 165 16.27 -1.01 -16.65
C HIS A 165 16.59 -1.14 -18.14
N ARG A 166 15.63 -1.62 -18.96
CA ARG A 166 15.79 -1.74 -20.41
C ARG A 166 15.81 -0.40 -21.15
N ARG A 167 15.14 0.63 -20.61
CA ARG A 167 15.13 1.97 -21.23
C ARG A 167 16.43 2.75 -21.00
N HIS A 168 17.17 2.44 -19.93
CA HIS A 168 18.42 3.12 -19.58
C HIS A 168 19.66 2.50 -20.26
N HIS A 169 19.50 1.38 -20.94
CA HIS A 169 20.55 0.65 -21.68
C HIS A 169 20.33 0.60 -23.20
N ALA A 170 19.35 1.34 -23.70
CA ALA A 170 19.12 1.55 -25.13
C ALA A 170 19.43 3.00 -25.51
#